data_7736a5a5ef433b36adac3dd665be1b6e
#
_entry.id   7736a5a5ef433b36adac3dd665be1b6e
#
_cell.length_a   1.000
_cell.length_b   1.000
_cell.length_c   1.000
_cell.angle_alpha   90.00
_cell.angle_beta   90.00
_cell.angle_gamma   90.00
#
_symmetry.space_group_name_H-M   'P 1'
#
loop_
_entity.id
_entity.type
_entity.pdbx_description
1 polymer ?
#
loop_
_entity_poly.entity_id
_entity_poly.type
_entity_poly.pdbx_seq_one_letter_code
_entity_poly.pdbx_strand_id
1 'polypeptide(L)'
;MIGIIDYGLGNIQAFSNILKNLNYQYIILNEKIELEKCSKFILPGVGSFDEAVLKIKKLNYFKKLENEILVKKKNILGICVGMQVFLEKSEEGLNEGLNWVNGTVVKFSSKDQRIPHMGWNKLIVKN
;
A
#
# COMPACT_ATOMS: atom_id res chain seq x y z
N MET A 1 14.97 9.10 2.33
CA MET A 1 13.67 9.62 2.78
C MET A 1 12.58 8.61 2.45
N ILE A 2 11.53 8.48 3.29
CA ILE A 2 10.39 7.58 3.06
C ILE A 2 9.23 8.39 2.49
N GLY A 3 8.65 7.95 1.37
CA GLY A 3 7.44 8.54 0.79
C GLY A 3 6.19 7.84 1.28
N ILE A 4 5.25 8.55 1.90
CA ILE A 4 3.91 8.03 2.23
C ILE A 4 2.98 8.46 1.10
N ILE A 5 2.40 7.48 0.40
CA ILE A 5 1.52 7.75 -0.74
C ILE A 5 0.13 8.10 -0.21
N ASP A 6 -0.29 9.34 -0.46
CA ASP A 6 -1.63 9.82 -0.13
C ASP A 6 -2.49 9.85 -1.39
N TYR A 7 -3.38 8.88 -1.50
CA TYR A 7 -4.37 8.78 -2.58
C TYR A 7 -5.81 8.94 -2.09
N GLY A 8 -5.94 9.52 -0.87
CA GLY A 8 -7.23 9.80 -0.24
C GLY A 8 -7.84 8.61 0.52
N LEU A 9 -7.10 7.52 0.70
CA LEU A 9 -7.49 6.39 1.55
C LEU A 9 -6.33 6.00 2.48
N GLY A 10 -6.69 5.50 3.67
CA GLY A 10 -5.71 5.09 4.68
C GLY A 10 -5.43 6.16 5.74
N ASN A 11 -4.85 5.72 6.84
CA ASN A 11 -4.52 6.62 7.96
C ASN A 11 -3.09 7.16 7.80
N ILE A 12 -2.93 8.14 6.90
CA ILE A 12 -1.64 8.79 6.60
C ILE A 12 -0.99 9.35 7.88
N GLN A 13 -1.82 9.98 8.74
CA GLN A 13 -1.33 10.60 9.97
C GLN A 13 -0.72 9.59 10.96
N ALA A 14 -1.28 8.39 11.05
CA ALA A 14 -0.71 7.35 11.92
C ALA A 14 0.70 6.97 11.48
N PHE A 15 0.93 6.76 10.17
CA PHE A 15 2.26 6.41 9.65
C PHE A 15 3.24 7.56 9.77
N SER A 16 2.81 8.79 9.51
CA SER A 16 3.68 9.96 9.68
C SER A 16 4.10 10.15 11.14
N ASN A 17 3.19 9.94 12.10
CA ASN A 17 3.50 10.01 13.53
C ASN A 17 4.50 8.92 13.95
N ILE A 18 4.33 7.68 13.47
CA ILE A 18 5.26 6.58 13.74
C ILE A 18 6.66 6.92 13.21
N LEU A 19 6.76 7.36 11.95
CA LEU A 19 8.05 7.72 11.35
C LEU A 19 8.71 8.88 12.08
N LYS A 20 7.93 9.89 12.49
CA LYS A 20 8.42 11.02 13.30
C LYS A 20 8.98 10.54 14.64
N ASN A 21 8.27 9.68 15.36
CA ASN A 21 8.70 9.15 16.65
C ASN A 21 9.96 8.28 16.53
N LEU A 22 10.13 7.61 15.38
CA LEU A 22 11.32 6.83 15.07
C LEU A 22 12.47 7.66 14.47
N ASN A 23 12.32 8.99 14.37
CA ASN A 23 13.28 9.92 13.77
C ASN A 23 13.62 9.61 12.29
N TYR A 24 12.70 9.00 11.53
CA TYR A 24 12.87 8.82 10.10
C TYR A 24 12.39 10.04 9.33
N GLN A 25 13.17 10.46 8.34
CA GLN A 25 12.74 11.48 7.37
C GLN A 25 11.69 10.91 6.44
N TYR A 26 10.58 11.59 6.33
CA TYR A 26 9.47 11.21 5.45
C TYR A 26 8.86 12.42 4.74
N ILE A 27 8.11 12.15 3.69
CA ILE A 27 7.29 13.12 2.96
C ILE A 27 5.95 12.48 2.61
N ILE A 28 4.87 13.24 2.70
CA ILE A 28 3.56 12.83 2.22
C ILE A 28 3.45 13.19 0.75
N LEU A 29 3.26 12.18 -0.10
CA LEU A 29 3.16 12.29 -1.55
C LEU A 29 1.69 12.47 -1.93
N ASN A 30 1.30 13.70 -2.17
CA ASN A 30 0.00 14.08 -2.68
C ASN A 30 0.13 14.66 -4.10
N GLU A 31 -0.10 15.98 -4.27
CA GLU A 31 0.04 16.64 -5.58
C GLU A 31 1.46 17.13 -5.88
N LYS A 32 2.28 17.39 -4.85
CA LYS A 32 3.67 17.83 -5.01
C LYS A 32 4.59 16.61 -5.09
N ILE A 33 5.15 16.38 -6.25
CA ILE A 33 5.86 15.15 -6.58
C ILE A 33 7.36 15.30 -6.31
N GLU A 34 7.84 14.64 -5.26
CA GLU A 34 9.27 14.51 -4.96
C GLU A 34 9.68 13.02 -4.86
N LEU A 35 9.17 12.19 -5.78
CA LEU A 35 9.40 10.74 -5.80
C LEU A 35 10.89 10.38 -5.85
N GLU A 36 11.68 11.18 -6.55
CA GLU A 36 13.12 10.94 -6.72
C GLU A 36 13.87 11.02 -5.40
N LYS A 37 13.42 11.87 -4.46
CA LYS A 37 14.00 12.02 -3.13
C LYS A 37 13.68 10.84 -2.20
N CYS A 38 12.68 10.04 -2.56
CA CYS A 38 12.27 8.88 -1.77
C CYS A 38 13.12 7.65 -2.13
N SER A 39 13.65 6.97 -1.11
CA SER A 39 14.34 5.68 -1.26
C SER A 39 13.41 4.49 -1.03
N LYS A 40 12.31 4.71 -0.32
CA LYS A 40 11.29 3.70 0.01
C LYS A 40 9.92 4.36 0.05
N PHE A 41 8.87 3.56 -0.12
CA PHE A 41 7.49 4.01 -0.11
C PHE A 41 6.63 3.23 0.89
N ILE A 42 5.60 3.88 1.42
CA ILE A 42 4.52 3.24 2.18
C ILE A 42 3.22 3.57 1.46
N LEU A 43 2.43 2.54 1.17
CA LEU A 43 1.08 2.65 0.62
C LEU A 43 0.08 2.18 1.68
N PRO A 44 -0.43 3.07 2.53
CA PRO A 44 -1.52 2.75 3.43
C PRO A 44 -2.79 2.45 2.63
N GLY A 45 -3.71 1.68 3.20
CA GLY A 45 -4.98 1.43 2.54
C GLY A 45 -6.07 1.09 3.54
N VAL A 46 -7.29 1.54 3.25
CA VAL A 46 -8.51 1.22 3.96
C VAL A 46 -9.68 1.25 2.97
N GLY A 47 -10.69 0.45 3.21
CA GLY A 47 -11.87 0.38 2.34
C GLY A 47 -11.78 -0.74 1.30
N SER A 48 -12.54 -0.60 0.21
CA SER A 48 -12.65 -1.63 -0.81
C SER A 48 -11.45 -1.66 -1.77
N PHE A 49 -11.19 -2.84 -2.30
CA PHE A 49 -10.15 -3.06 -3.30
C PHE A 49 -10.34 -2.16 -4.54
N ASP A 50 -11.56 -2.15 -5.09
CA ASP A 50 -11.87 -1.40 -6.31
C ASP A 50 -11.66 0.10 -6.15
N GLU A 51 -12.13 0.67 -5.04
CA GLU A 51 -11.95 2.09 -4.76
C GLU A 51 -10.47 2.46 -4.64
N ALA A 52 -9.70 1.62 -3.95
CA ALA A 52 -8.26 1.84 -3.79
C ALA A 52 -7.54 1.81 -5.14
N VAL A 53 -7.82 0.81 -5.98
CA VAL A 53 -7.23 0.71 -7.33
C VAL A 53 -7.57 1.94 -8.18
N LEU A 54 -8.84 2.33 -8.21
CA LEU A 54 -9.30 3.47 -9.01
C LEU A 54 -8.64 4.78 -8.57
N LYS A 55 -8.54 5.02 -7.26
CA LYS A 55 -7.92 6.23 -6.73
C LYS A 55 -6.41 6.27 -6.99
N ILE A 56 -5.71 5.14 -6.81
CA ILE A 56 -4.27 5.08 -7.08
C ILE A 56 -3.98 5.31 -8.56
N LYS A 57 -4.72 4.66 -9.46
CA LYS A 57 -4.54 4.83 -10.92
C LYS A 57 -4.84 6.26 -11.41
N LYS A 58 -5.63 7.04 -10.65
CA LYS A 58 -5.93 8.45 -10.94
C LYS A 58 -4.87 9.44 -10.45
N LEU A 59 -3.89 9.01 -9.67
CA LEU A 59 -2.80 9.90 -9.25
C LEU A 59 -2.06 10.42 -10.47
N ASN A 60 -1.88 11.74 -10.53
CA ASN A 60 -1.17 12.40 -11.64
C ASN A 60 0.30 11.94 -11.78
N TYR A 61 0.85 11.35 -10.73
CA TYR A 61 2.21 10.80 -10.67
C TYR A 61 2.26 9.26 -10.70
N PHE A 62 1.13 8.57 -10.96
CA PHE A 62 1.07 7.10 -10.91
C PHE A 62 2.14 6.43 -11.78
N LYS A 63 2.29 6.85 -13.03
CA LYS A 63 3.30 6.30 -13.95
C LYS A 63 4.74 6.52 -13.49
N LYS A 64 5.01 7.66 -12.85
CA LYS A 64 6.32 7.91 -12.25
C LYS A 64 6.55 7.00 -11.04
N LEU A 65 5.53 6.79 -10.21
CA LEU A 65 5.59 5.88 -9.07
C LEU A 65 5.87 4.44 -9.53
N GLU A 66 5.17 3.96 -10.56
CA GLU A 66 5.44 2.64 -11.15
C GLU A 66 6.90 2.52 -11.60
N ASN A 67 7.43 3.54 -12.25
CA ASN A 67 8.83 3.53 -12.69
C ASN A 67 9.82 3.46 -11.50
N GLU A 68 9.56 4.20 -10.41
CA GLU A 68 10.40 4.14 -9.21
C GLU A 68 10.40 2.73 -8.58
N ILE A 69 9.26 2.06 -8.58
CA ILE A 69 9.07 0.75 -7.95
C ILE A 69 9.52 -0.39 -8.88
N LEU A 70 8.99 -0.43 -10.10
CA LEU A 70 9.19 -1.59 -10.99
C LEU A 70 10.50 -1.55 -11.76
N VAL A 71 10.93 -0.37 -12.18
CA VAL A 71 12.16 -0.19 -12.96
C VAL A 71 13.35 0.08 -12.06
N LYS A 72 13.26 1.10 -11.18
CA LYS A 72 14.35 1.45 -10.25
C LYS A 72 14.40 0.56 -9.00
N LYS A 73 13.47 -0.39 -8.86
CA LYS A 73 13.43 -1.40 -7.80
C LYS A 73 13.44 -0.83 -6.38
N LYS A 74 12.86 0.36 -6.18
CA LYS A 74 12.70 0.91 -4.85
C LYS A 74 11.67 0.11 -4.05
N ASN A 75 11.93 -0.10 -2.78
CA ASN A 75 11.04 -0.87 -1.90
C ASN A 75 9.75 -0.12 -1.61
N ILE A 76 8.64 -0.83 -1.62
CA ILE A 76 7.34 -0.35 -1.19
C ILE A 76 6.72 -1.29 -0.17
N LEU A 77 6.15 -0.73 0.90
CA LEU A 77 5.36 -1.45 1.89
C LEU A 77 3.89 -1.11 1.71
N GLY A 78 3.10 -2.07 1.25
CA GLY A 78 1.64 -1.97 1.24
C GLY A 78 1.05 -2.43 2.57
N ILE A 79 0.03 -1.73 3.06
CA ILE A 79 -0.64 -2.04 4.32
C ILE A 79 -2.12 -2.26 4.08
N CYS A 80 -2.64 -3.43 4.51
CA CYS A 80 -4.02 -3.86 4.32
C CYS A 80 -4.39 -3.81 2.83
N VAL A 81 -5.44 -3.06 2.44
CA VAL A 81 -5.82 -2.87 1.04
C VAL A 81 -4.66 -2.31 0.20
N GLY A 82 -3.81 -1.46 0.77
CA GLY A 82 -2.60 -0.96 0.09
C GLY A 82 -1.63 -2.07 -0.33
N MET A 83 -1.59 -3.22 0.37
CA MET A 83 -0.85 -4.40 -0.07
C MET A 83 -1.65 -5.21 -1.11
N GLN A 84 -2.95 -5.36 -0.90
CA GLN A 84 -3.80 -6.16 -1.78
C GLN A 84 -3.82 -5.62 -3.22
N VAL A 85 -3.82 -4.29 -3.39
CA VAL A 85 -3.84 -3.69 -4.74
C VAL A 85 -2.60 -3.97 -5.58
N PHE A 86 -1.50 -4.46 -4.99
CA PHE A 86 -0.32 -4.86 -5.76
C PHE A 86 -0.57 -6.09 -6.64
N LEU A 87 -1.54 -6.94 -6.26
CA LEU A 87 -1.86 -8.19 -6.94
C LEU A 87 -2.70 -7.92 -8.21
N GLU A 88 -2.97 -9.00 -8.96
CA GLU A 88 -3.67 -8.92 -10.24
C GLU A 88 -5.17 -8.65 -10.06
N LYS A 89 -5.78 -9.26 -9.05
CA LYS A 89 -7.22 -9.17 -8.78
C LYS A 89 -7.57 -9.53 -7.34
N SER A 90 -8.82 -9.29 -6.97
CA SER A 90 -9.38 -9.65 -5.67
C SER A 90 -10.76 -10.28 -5.83
N GLU A 91 -11.10 -11.27 -5.00
CA GLU A 91 -12.47 -11.79 -4.89
C GLU A 91 -13.45 -10.76 -4.33
N GLU A 92 -12.95 -9.69 -3.71
CA GLU A 92 -13.77 -8.59 -3.18
C GLU A 92 -14.21 -7.61 -4.26
N GLY A 93 -13.42 -7.46 -5.34
CA GLY A 93 -13.61 -6.44 -6.36
C GLY A 93 -13.79 -6.99 -7.77
N LEU A 94 -14.14 -6.09 -8.70
CA LEU A 94 -14.29 -6.37 -10.13
C LEU A 94 -13.13 -5.81 -10.96
N ASN A 95 -12.40 -4.83 -10.41
CA ASN A 95 -11.29 -4.19 -11.11
C ASN A 95 -10.01 -5.02 -11.04
N GLU A 96 -9.20 -4.91 -12.08
CA GLU A 96 -7.83 -5.40 -12.05
C GLU A 96 -6.96 -4.53 -11.14
N GLY A 97 -6.12 -5.18 -10.32
CA GLY A 97 -5.17 -4.53 -9.46
C GLY A 97 -4.07 -3.78 -10.23
N LEU A 98 -2.94 -3.55 -9.57
CA LEU A 98 -1.81 -2.87 -10.18
C LEU A 98 -0.90 -3.83 -10.96
N ASN A 99 -1.06 -5.14 -10.78
CA ASN A 99 -0.24 -6.18 -11.42
C ASN A 99 1.27 -6.04 -11.13
N TRP A 100 1.63 -5.54 -9.95
CA TRP A 100 3.03 -5.44 -9.53
C TRP A 100 3.56 -6.74 -8.94
N VAL A 101 2.66 -7.58 -8.44
CA VAL A 101 2.93 -8.90 -7.88
C VAL A 101 1.90 -9.88 -8.44
N ASN A 102 2.37 -11.03 -8.95
CA ASN A 102 1.48 -12.08 -9.44
C ASN A 102 0.67 -12.69 -8.30
N GLY A 103 -0.61 -12.94 -8.55
CA GLY A 103 -1.50 -13.59 -7.61
C GLY A 103 -2.86 -12.94 -7.46
N THR A 104 -3.68 -13.54 -6.61
CA THR A 104 -5.07 -13.11 -6.36
C THR A 104 -5.30 -12.97 -4.86
N VAL A 105 -6.00 -11.91 -4.46
CA VAL A 105 -6.51 -11.75 -3.11
C VAL A 105 -7.76 -12.62 -2.97
N VAL A 106 -7.70 -13.59 -2.05
CA VAL A 106 -8.82 -14.53 -1.80
C VAL A 106 -9.42 -14.31 -0.43
N LYS A 107 -10.70 -14.61 -0.29
CA LYS A 107 -11.40 -14.55 0.99
C LYS A 107 -10.91 -15.65 1.93
N PHE A 108 -10.74 -15.33 3.22
CA PHE A 108 -10.46 -16.35 4.23
C PHE A 108 -11.59 -17.38 4.31
N SER A 109 -11.23 -18.67 4.47
CA SER A 109 -12.20 -19.71 4.75
C SER A 109 -12.74 -19.55 6.18
N SER A 110 -14.07 -19.52 6.33
CA SER A 110 -14.71 -19.43 7.65
C SER A 110 -14.63 -20.74 8.46
N LYS A 111 -14.14 -21.83 7.85
CA LYS A 111 -14.08 -23.16 8.52
C LYS A 111 -13.05 -23.20 9.64
N ASP A 112 -11.98 -22.42 9.52
CA ASP A 112 -10.83 -22.52 10.42
C ASP A 112 -10.52 -21.23 11.20
N GLN A 113 -11.21 -20.13 10.90
CA GLN A 113 -10.91 -18.84 11.51
C GLN A 113 -12.16 -17.97 11.70
N ARG A 114 -12.15 -17.20 12.80
CA ARG A 114 -13.16 -16.17 13.03
C ARG A 114 -12.96 -15.01 12.03
N ILE A 115 -14.00 -14.66 11.29
CA ILE A 115 -14.00 -13.55 10.32
C ILE A 115 -14.90 -12.44 10.86
N PRO A 116 -14.41 -11.19 10.89
CA PRO A 116 -13.09 -10.71 10.48
C PRO A 116 -11.99 -11.14 11.47
N HIS A 117 -10.78 -11.40 10.95
CA HIS A 117 -9.60 -11.67 11.78
C HIS A 117 -9.02 -10.34 12.27
N MET A 118 -9.25 -10.02 13.54
CA MET A 118 -8.82 -8.78 14.18
C MET A 118 -8.15 -9.08 15.52
N GLY A 119 -7.13 -8.29 15.85
CA GLY A 119 -6.44 -8.38 17.13
C GLY A 119 -4.94 -8.14 17.03
N TRP A 120 -4.27 -8.25 18.17
CA TRP A 120 -2.83 -8.14 18.27
C TRP A 120 -2.18 -9.52 18.06
N ASN A 121 -1.25 -9.60 17.13
CA ASN A 121 -0.49 -10.81 16.83
C ASN A 121 1.01 -10.54 16.93
N LYS A 122 1.77 -11.59 17.26
CA LYS A 122 3.23 -11.55 17.20
C LYS A 122 3.69 -11.74 15.76
N LEU A 123 4.66 -10.93 15.35
CA LEU A 123 5.37 -11.13 14.09
C LEU A 123 6.61 -11.97 14.34
N ILE A 124 6.80 -13.00 13.54
CA ILE A 124 8.03 -13.78 13.47
C ILE A 124 8.74 -13.35 12.19
N VAL A 125 9.80 -12.54 12.35
CA VAL A 125 10.63 -12.13 11.23
C VAL A 125 11.50 -13.31 10.83
N LYS A 126 11.39 -13.76 9.59
CA LYS A 126 12.30 -14.75 9.00
C LYS A 126 13.32 -14.00 8.14
N ASN A 127 14.59 -14.31 8.36
CA ASN A 127 15.69 -13.79 7.54
C ASN A 127 15.72 -14.48 6.18
#